data_3d7263b07e021c04928ab6340dc92fd6
#
_entry.id   3d7263b07e021c04928ab6340dc92fd6
#
_cell.length_a   1.000
_cell.length_b   1.000
_cell.length_c   1.000
_cell.angle_alpha   90.00
_cell.angle_beta   90.00
_cell.angle_gamma   90.00
#
_symmetry.space_group_name_H-M   'P 1'
#
loop_
_entity.id
_entity.type
_entity.pdbx_description
1 polymer ?
#
loop_
_entity_poly.entity_id
_entity_poly.type
_entity_poly.pdbx_seq_one_letter_code
_entity_poly.pdbx_strand_id
1 'polypeptide(L)'
;MNDQTHDHDDEEQDTGPVQEPRLWQGNGWTARVIKNEDDDGWAVAMYKDGEPEPALVGPWTMGRDKKNPKPLDVNAFNTLIKTASEVIRRHEQHMHAILHKNLFVSTGEGELKVTLDIVPDDDDPYAILAATDEMGEQVAKVRVAPTFKLSQASALAWIENDFRAPR
;
A
#
# COMPACT_ATOMS: atom_id res chain seq x y z
N MET A 1 35.69 30.55 -11.76
CA MET A 1 35.32 30.58 -11.13
C MET A 1 34.11 30.11 -10.91
N ASN A 2 33.30 30.07 -11.03
CA ASN A 2 32.08 29.76 -10.86
C ASN A 2 31.62 28.67 -11.56
N ASP A 3 32.34 27.97 -12.16
CA ASP A 3 31.92 26.90 -12.97
C ASP A 3 31.31 25.79 -12.21
N GLN A 4 31.73 25.70 -11.01
CA GLN A 4 31.21 24.63 -10.28
C GLN A 4 29.78 24.71 -10.13
N THR A 5 29.24 25.84 -10.10
CA THR A 5 27.82 25.93 -9.91
C THR A 5 27.10 25.33 -11.04
N HIS A 6 27.73 25.18 -12.19
CA HIS A 6 27.02 24.57 -13.26
C HIS A 6 26.66 23.17 -12.99
N ASP A 7 27.47 22.46 -12.30
CA ASP A 7 27.20 21.05 -12.04
C ASP A 7 25.99 20.90 -11.19
N HIS A 8 25.81 21.82 -10.27
CA HIS A 8 24.63 21.72 -9.45
C HIS A 8 23.40 21.99 -10.26
N ASP A 9 23.49 22.90 -11.17
CA ASP A 9 22.35 23.23 -11.98
C ASP A 9 21.87 22.04 -12.76
N ASP A 10 22.78 21.23 -13.22
CA ASP A 10 22.39 20.06 -13.98
C ASP A 10 21.59 19.11 -13.14
N GLU A 11 21.96 18.95 -11.90
CA GLU A 11 21.21 18.06 -11.05
C GLU A 11 19.85 18.60 -10.74
N GLU A 12 19.76 19.88 -10.57
CA GLU A 12 18.48 20.47 -10.28
C GLU A 12 17.52 20.33 -11.42
N GLN A 13 18.03 20.31 -12.61
CA GLN A 13 17.16 20.14 -13.76
C GLN A 13 16.46 18.82 -13.75
N ASP A 14 17.06 17.81 -13.14
CA ASP A 14 16.47 16.51 -13.10
C ASP A 14 15.30 16.45 -12.14
N THR A 15 15.17 17.42 -11.24
CA THR A 15 14.08 17.40 -10.30
C THR A 15 12.88 18.17 -10.79
N GLY A 16 13.02 18.89 -11.90
CA GLY A 16 11.89 19.65 -12.43
C GLY A 16 10.86 18.76 -13.10
N PRO A 17 9.69 19.29 -13.36
CA PRO A 17 8.66 18.52 -14.03
C PRO A 17 9.07 18.20 -15.46
N VAL A 18 8.74 17.00 -15.90
CA VAL A 18 9.00 16.56 -17.26
C VAL A 18 7.65 16.40 -17.94
N GLN A 19 7.52 16.93 -19.14
CA GLN A 19 6.26 16.89 -19.87
C GLN A 19 6.54 16.46 -21.30
N GLU A 20 6.71 15.16 -21.48
CA GLU A 20 6.99 14.56 -22.77
C GLU A 20 5.88 13.58 -23.13
N PRO A 21 5.70 13.29 -24.41
CA PRO A 21 4.60 12.41 -24.82
C PRO A 21 4.58 11.05 -24.14
N ARG A 22 5.74 10.55 -23.72
CA ARG A 22 5.81 9.22 -23.10
C ARG A 22 6.37 9.24 -21.70
N LEU A 23 6.65 10.42 -21.16
CA LEU A 23 7.18 10.52 -19.80
C LEU A 23 6.70 11.84 -19.20
N TRP A 24 5.98 11.74 -18.11
CA TRP A 24 5.43 12.92 -17.44
C TRP A 24 5.73 12.82 -15.97
N GLN A 25 6.35 13.85 -15.40
CA GLN A 25 6.69 13.89 -13.98
C GLN A 25 6.12 15.14 -13.35
N GLY A 26 5.58 15.00 -12.16
CA GLY A 26 5.05 16.12 -11.40
C GLY A 26 4.16 15.64 -10.29
N ASN A 27 3.89 16.50 -9.34
CA ASN A 27 2.97 16.24 -8.23
C ASN A 27 3.29 14.95 -7.45
N GLY A 28 4.56 14.56 -7.42
CA GLY A 28 4.98 13.37 -6.69
C GLY A 28 4.81 12.08 -7.46
N TRP A 29 4.54 12.16 -8.75
CA TRP A 29 4.30 10.97 -9.59
C TRP A 29 5.05 11.04 -10.90
N THR A 30 5.31 9.87 -11.45
CA THR A 30 5.90 9.74 -12.78
C THR A 30 5.03 8.79 -13.59
N ALA A 31 4.58 9.24 -14.75
CA ALA A 31 3.85 8.41 -15.69
C ALA A 31 4.79 8.08 -16.85
N ARG A 32 4.88 6.80 -17.17
CA ARG A 32 5.76 6.36 -18.25
C ARG A 32 4.97 5.47 -19.18
N VAL A 33 4.95 5.80 -20.46
CA VAL A 33 4.28 4.98 -21.47
C VAL A 33 5.32 4.02 -22.03
N ILE A 34 5.03 2.73 -21.94
CA ILE A 34 5.96 1.68 -22.35
C ILE A 34 5.27 0.74 -23.31
N LYS A 35 6.07 0.00 -24.04
CA LYS A 35 5.54 -0.99 -24.95
C LYS A 35 5.09 -2.20 -24.15
N ASN A 36 3.95 -2.76 -24.55
CA ASN A 36 3.43 -3.94 -23.88
C ASN A 36 4.38 -5.11 -24.11
N GLU A 37 4.43 -6.02 -23.15
CA GLU A 37 5.32 -7.16 -23.23
C GLU A 37 5.06 -8.01 -24.45
N ASP A 38 3.81 -8.14 -24.83
CA ASP A 38 3.44 -8.94 -25.99
C ASP A 38 3.64 -8.19 -27.29
N ASP A 39 4.18 -6.99 -27.21
CA ASP A 39 4.44 -6.16 -28.38
C ASP A 39 3.14 -5.86 -29.15
N ASP A 40 2.02 -5.92 -28.47
CA ASP A 40 0.74 -5.83 -29.07
C ASP A 40 0.07 -4.55 -28.68
N GLY A 41 0.73 -3.54 -28.25
CA GLY A 41 0.16 -2.27 -27.86
C GLY A 41 1.03 -1.58 -26.84
N TRP A 42 0.43 -0.67 -26.12
CA TRP A 42 1.16 0.17 -25.17
C TRP A 42 0.54 0.07 -23.79
N ALA A 43 1.36 0.34 -22.79
CA ALA A 43 0.93 0.37 -21.41
C ALA A 43 1.45 1.64 -20.77
N VAL A 44 0.82 2.06 -19.69
CA VAL A 44 1.31 3.18 -18.90
C VAL A 44 1.59 2.67 -17.50
N ALA A 45 2.76 3.05 -16.99
CA ALA A 45 3.16 2.70 -15.63
C ALA A 45 3.20 3.99 -14.81
N MET A 46 2.59 3.94 -13.63
CA MET A 46 2.58 5.08 -12.72
C MET A 46 3.45 4.75 -11.52
N TYR A 47 4.47 5.57 -11.32
CA TYR A 47 5.40 5.41 -10.22
C TYR A 47 5.23 6.55 -9.24
N LYS A 48 5.12 6.22 -7.97
CA LYS A 48 5.18 7.25 -6.94
C LYS A 48 6.63 7.60 -6.72
N ASP A 49 6.93 8.88 -6.56
CA ASP A 49 8.31 9.32 -6.43
C ASP A 49 9.00 8.57 -5.28
N GLY A 50 10.19 8.09 -5.56
CA GLY A 50 10.95 7.34 -4.57
C GLY A 50 10.71 5.85 -4.57
N GLU A 51 9.69 5.37 -5.31
CA GLU A 51 9.38 3.95 -5.35
C GLU A 51 9.98 3.30 -6.60
N PRO A 52 10.65 2.18 -6.45
CA PRO A 52 11.28 1.53 -7.61
C PRO A 52 10.29 0.78 -8.50
N GLU A 53 9.13 0.42 -7.96
CA GLU A 53 8.15 -0.32 -8.72
C GLU A 53 6.91 0.50 -8.94
N PRO A 54 6.20 0.25 -10.04
CA PRO A 54 5.01 1.04 -10.32
C PRO A 54 3.88 0.71 -9.36
N ALA A 55 3.11 1.72 -9.01
CA ALA A 55 1.90 1.54 -8.22
C ALA A 55 0.76 1.04 -9.10
N LEU A 56 0.84 1.31 -10.39
CA LEU A 56 -0.22 0.97 -11.32
C LEU A 56 0.39 0.76 -12.69
N VAL A 57 0.00 -0.30 -13.37
CA VAL A 57 0.32 -0.52 -14.78
C VAL A 57 -0.97 -0.90 -15.46
N GLY A 58 -1.30 -0.21 -16.53
CA GLY A 58 -2.54 -0.50 -17.24
C GLY A 58 -2.38 -0.27 -18.74
N PRO A 59 -3.36 -0.68 -19.50
CA PRO A 59 -3.30 -0.49 -20.95
C PRO A 59 -3.36 0.99 -21.31
N TRP A 60 -2.68 1.35 -22.39
CA TRP A 60 -2.67 2.72 -22.86
C TRP A 60 -3.15 2.75 -24.29
N THR A 61 -3.93 3.76 -24.63
CA THR A 61 -4.55 3.84 -25.94
C THR A 61 -3.55 4.17 -27.01
N MET A 62 -3.81 3.69 -28.21
CA MET A 62 -3.04 4.09 -29.38
C MET A 62 -3.40 5.51 -29.77
N GLY A 63 -2.44 6.22 -30.34
CA GLY A 63 -2.70 7.54 -30.87
C GLY A 63 -3.36 7.43 -32.24
N ARG A 64 -3.50 8.56 -32.90
CA ARG A 64 -4.05 8.58 -34.25
C ARG A 64 -3.20 7.76 -35.19
N ASP A 65 -1.91 7.81 -34.95
CA ASP A 65 -0.96 7.05 -35.71
C ASP A 65 -0.87 5.70 -35.02
N LYS A 66 -1.26 4.65 -35.63
CA LYS A 66 -1.31 3.34 -35.00
C LYS A 66 0.05 2.83 -34.54
N LYS A 67 1.10 3.48 -34.91
CA LYS A 67 2.44 3.05 -34.51
C LYS A 67 2.85 3.65 -33.18
N ASN A 68 2.22 4.72 -32.77
CA ASN A 68 2.61 5.43 -31.56
C ASN A 68 1.46 5.47 -30.57
N PRO A 69 1.78 5.52 -29.28
CA PRO A 69 0.74 5.63 -28.28
C PRO A 69 0.16 7.03 -28.24
N LYS A 70 -0.99 7.16 -27.64
CA LYS A 70 -1.56 8.47 -27.39
C LYS A 70 -0.58 9.24 -26.50
N PRO A 71 -0.27 10.49 -26.84
CA PRO A 71 0.66 11.26 -26.01
C PRO A 71 0.05 11.59 -24.67
N LEU A 72 0.90 11.69 -23.65
CA LEU A 72 0.47 12.14 -22.34
C LEU A 72 0.21 13.65 -22.39
N ASP A 73 -0.78 14.08 -21.66
CA ASP A 73 -1.04 15.50 -21.49
C ASP A 73 -1.46 15.74 -20.03
N VAL A 74 -1.73 16.99 -19.68
CA VAL A 74 -2.03 17.32 -18.30
C VAL A 74 -3.29 16.62 -17.81
N ASN A 75 -4.30 16.52 -18.65
CA ASN A 75 -5.54 15.87 -18.25
C ASN A 75 -5.35 14.37 -18.04
N ALA A 76 -4.64 13.73 -18.96
CA ALA A 76 -4.35 12.32 -18.85
C ALA A 76 -3.51 12.03 -17.60
N PHE A 77 -2.50 12.86 -17.37
CA PHE A 77 -1.63 12.67 -16.21
C PHE A 77 -2.41 12.82 -14.91
N ASN A 78 -3.26 13.84 -14.82
CA ASN A 78 -4.05 14.03 -13.60
C ASN A 78 -5.02 12.89 -13.36
N THR A 79 -5.61 12.36 -14.43
CA THR A 79 -6.49 11.21 -14.31
C THR A 79 -5.72 9.98 -13.83
N LEU A 80 -4.50 9.78 -14.35
CA LEU A 80 -3.67 8.67 -13.94
C LEU A 80 -3.25 8.79 -12.48
N ILE A 81 -2.93 10.00 -12.02
CA ILE A 81 -2.61 10.22 -10.61
C ILE A 81 -3.80 9.85 -9.74
N LYS A 82 -4.99 10.27 -10.12
CA LYS A 82 -6.17 9.96 -9.33
C LYS A 82 -6.40 8.46 -9.26
N THR A 83 -6.29 7.79 -10.38
CA THR A 83 -6.49 6.34 -10.43
C THR A 83 -5.43 5.62 -9.61
N ALA A 84 -4.16 6.00 -9.75
CA ALA A 84 -3.08 5.35 -9.01
C ALA A 84 -3.22 5.60 -7.52
N SER A 85 -3.62 6.81 -7.13
CA SER A 85 -3.82 7.12 -5.71
C SER A 85 -4.94 6.28 -5.12
N GLU A 86 -6.00 6.04 -5.88
CA GLU A 86 -7.09 5.19 -5.41
C GLU A 86 -6.65 3.74 -5.28
N VAL A 87 -5.82 3.26 -6.19
CA VAL A 87 -5.30 1.90 -6.11
C VAL A 87 -4.47 1.73 -4.83
N ILE A 88 -3.59 2.69 -4.55
CA ILE A 88 -2.79 2.63 -3.34
C ILE A 88 -3.68 2.65 -2.10
N ARG A 89 -4.66 3.54 -2.07
CA ARG A 89 -5.55 3.64 -0.92
C ARG A 89 -6.32 2.35 -0.68
N ARG A 90 -6.82 1.74 -1.75
CA ARG A 90 -7.53 0.46 -1.62
C ARG A 90 -6.61 -0.63 -1.12
N HIS A 91 -5.38 -0.64 -1.61
CA HIS A 91 -4.41 -1.63 -1.16
C HIS A 91 -4.11 -1.45 0.32
N GLU A 92 -3.91 -0.21 0.75
CA GLU A 92 -3.65 0.08 2.17
C GLU A 92 -4.82 -0.32 3.04
N GLN A 93 -6.04 -0.03 2.60
CA GLN A 93 -7.24 -0.41 3.34
C GLN A 93 -7.36 -1.92 3.42
N HIS A 94 -7.08 -2.60 2.31
CA HIS A 94 -7.14 -4.05 2.27
C HIS A 94 -6.09 -4.67 3.20
N MET A 95 -4.86 -4.16 3.16
CA MET A 95 -3.81 -4.65 4.04
C MET A 95 -4.14 -4.37 5.49
N HIS A 96 -4.70 -3.21 5.78
CA HIS A 96 -5.13 -2.90 7.13
C HIS A 96 -6.16 -3.91 7.61
N ALA A 97 -7.15 -4.22 6.77
CA ALA A 97 -8.19 -5.18 7.14
C ALA A 97 -7.63 -6.58 7.33
N ILE A 98 -6.61 -6.95 6.57
CA ILE A 98 -5.97 -8.26 6.71
C ILE A 98 -5.11 -8.31 7.97
N LEU A 99 -4.39 -7.24 8.25
CA LEU A 99 -3.41 -7.23 9.33
C LEU A 99 -3.98 -6.85 10.69
N HIS A 100 -5.17 -6.26 10.72
CA HIS A 100 -5.78 -5.81 11.96
C HIS A 100 -7.21 -6.32 12.05
N LYS A 101 -7.43 -7.25 12.95
CA LYS A 101 -8.76 -7.84 13.12
C LYS A 101 -9.21 -7.66 14.54
N ASN A 102 -10.51 -7.58 14.74
CA ASN A 102 -11.05 -7.51 16.08
C ASN A 102 -12.44 -8.11 16.13
N LEU A 103 -12.84 -8.48 17.34
CA LEU A 103 -14.21 -8.91 17.60
C LEU A 103 -14.50 -8.71 19.07
N PHE A 104 -15.77 -8.82 19.42
CA PHE A 104 -16.22 -8.66 20.80
C PHE A 104 -16.69 -10.01 21.32
N VAL A 105 -16.32 -10.30 22.56
CA VAL A 105 -16.73 -11.54 23.21
C VAL A 105 -17.40 -11.19 24.53
N SER A 106 -18.59 -11.70 24.74
CA SER A 106 -19.31 -11.50 26.00
C SER A 106 -18.89 -12.57 26.99
N THR A 107 -18.48 -12.14 28.18
CA THR A 107 -18.09 -13.08 29.23
C THR A 107 -18.98 -12.80 30.44
N GLY A 108 -18.86 -13.62 31.46
CA GLY A 108 -19.62 -13.42 32.69
C GLY A 108 -19.26 -12.12 33.40
N GLU A 109 -18.10 -11.54 33.09
CA GLU A 109 -17.65 -10.32 33.73
C GLU A 109 -17.81 -9.11 32.84
N GLY A 110 -18.43 -9.24 31.68
CA GLY A 110 -18.62 -8.14 30.77
C GLY A 110 -18.10 -8.47 29.37
N GLU A 111 -18.09 -7.47 28.51
CA GLU A 111 -17.69 -7.67 27.15
C GLU A 111 -16.21 -7.31 26.98
N LEU A 112 -15.51 -8.14 26.25
CA LEU A 112 -14.10 -7.88 25.92
C LEU A 112 -13.96 -7.68 24.43
N LYS A 113 -13.13 -6.73 24.07
CA LYS A 113 -12.73 -6.54 22.67
C LYS A 113 -11.41 -7.27 22.48
N VAL A 114 -11.40 -8.25 21.58
CA VAL A 114 -10.20 -9.01 21.30
C VAL A 114 -9.68 -8.55 19.96
N THR A 115 -8.41 -8.19 19.93
CA THR A 115 -7.76 -7.69 18.71
C THR A 115 -6.61 -8.59 18.33
N LEU A 116 -6.40 -8.71 17.04
CA LEU A 116 -5.26 -9.42 16.48
C LEU A 116 -4.57 -8.50 15.51
N ASP A 117 -3.34 -8.14 15.82
CA ASP A 117 -2.53 -7.27 14.97
C ASP A 117 -1.37 -8.08 14.44
N ILE A 118 -1.36 -8.28 13.13
CA ILE A 118 -0.31 -9.05 12.47
C ILE A 118 0.82 -8.11 12.08
N VAL A 119 2.04 -8.48 12.45
CA VAL A 119 3.23 -7.70 12.13
C VAL A 119 4.01 -8.47 11.08
N PRO A 120 3.96 -8.05 9.82
CA PRO A 120 4.64 -8.77 8.73
C PRO A 120 6.12 -8.39 8.70
N ASP A 121 6.90 -9.06 9.50
CA ASP A 121 8.34 -8.84 9.54
C ASP A 121 8.99 -9.81 8.56
N ASP A 122 9.95 -9.33 7.80
CA ASP A 122 10.61 -10.18 6.82
C ASP A 122 11.35 -11.35 7.46
N ASP A 123 11.93 -11.10 8.63
CA ASP A 123 12.72 -12.14 9.27
C ASP A 123 11.92 -12.98 10.25
N ASP A 124 10.98 -12.38 10.94
CA ASP A 124 10.27 -13.08 12.01
C ASP A 124 8.86 -12.52 12.15
N PRO A 125 7.98 -12.84 11.22
CA PRO A 125 6.61 -12.33 11.30
C PRO A 125 5.91 -12.90 12.53
N TYR A 126 5.06 -12.10 13.13
CA TYR A 126 4.32 -12.51 14.31
C TYR A 126 3.01 -11.72 14.40
N ALA A 127 2.21 -12.04 15.39
CA ALA A 127 0.99 -11.28 15.63
C ALA A 127 0.84 -11.06 17.13
N ILE A 128 0.09 -10.04 17.48
CA ILE A 128 -0.20 -9.71 18.87
C ILE A 128 -1.69 -9.89 19.09
N LEU A 129 -2.02 -10.74 20.05
CA LEU A 129 -3.39 -10.98 20.45
C LEU A 129 -3.60 -10.25 21.77
N ALA A 130 -4.58 -9.38 21.81
CA ALA A 130 -4.82 -8.57 23.00
C ALA A 130 -6.30 -8.51 23.32
N ALA A 131 -6.61 -8.30 24.58
CA ALA A 131 -7.98 -8.14 25.03
C ALA A 131 -8.10 -6.84 25.81
N THR A 132 -9.17 -6.11 25.59
CA THR A 132 -9.42 -4.81 26.21
C THR A 132 -10.82 -4.86 26.79
N ASP A 133 -11.00 -4.33 27.99
CA ASP A 133 -12.30 -4.33 28.62
C ASP A 133 -13.15 -3.13 28.18
N GLU A 134 -14.34 -3.01 28.75
CA GLU A 134 -15.26 -1.95 28.36
C GLU A 134 -14.76 -0.57 28.71
N MET A 135 -13.84 -0.49 29.65
CA MET A 135 -13.27 0.79 30.05
C MET A 135 -12.09 1.19 29.17
N GLY A 136 -11.73 0.34 28.23
CA GLY A 136 -10.59 0.61 27.37
C GLY A 136 -9.26 0.15 27.94
N GLU A 137 -9.26 -0.58 29.03
CA GLU A 137 -8.03 -1.06 29.63
C GLU A 137 -7.64 -2.41 29.06
N GLN A 138 -6.37 -2.56 28.75
CA GLN A 138 -5.86 -3.83 28.24
C GLN A 138 -5.75 -4.82 29.38
N VAL A 139 -6.46 -5.93 29.28
CA VAL A 139 -6.44 -6.97 30.30
C VAL A 139 -5.49 -8.08 29.98
N ALA A 140 -5.10 -8.24 28.73
CA ALA A 140 -4.16 -9.29 28.33
C ALA A 140 -3.53 -8.98 27.00
N LYS A 141 -2.34 -9.51 26.78
CA LYS A 141 -1.62 -9.33 25.52
C LYS A 141 -0.60 -10.45 25.40
N VAL A 142 -0.65 -11.18 24.27
CA VAL A 142 0.30 -12.26 24.03
C VAL A 142 0.76 -12.23 22.59
N ARG A 143 1.91 -12.78 22.32
CA ARG A 143 2.44 -12.93 20.97
C ARG A 143 2.01 -14.28 20.44
N VAL A 144 1.50 -14.31 19.21
CA VAL A 144 1.04 -15.55 18.60
C VAL A 144 1.60 -15.63 17.19
N ALA A 145 1.40 -16.76 16.54
CA ALA A 145 1.83 -16.97 15.17
C ALA A 145 1.03 -16.03 14.24
N PRO A 146 1.63 -15.54 13.18
CA PRO A 146 0.91 -14.64 12.26
C PRO A 146 -0.24 -15.36 11.54
N THR A 147 -0.26 -16.67 11.56
CA THR A 147 -1.34 -17.44 10.95
C THR A 147 -2.48 -17.73 11.92
N PHE A 148 -2.39 -17.26 13.15
CA PHE A 148 -3.46 -17.44 14.12
C PHE A 148 -4.78 -16.88 13.57
N LYS A 149 -5.84 -17.66 13.67
CA LYS A 149 -7.14 -17.23 13.16
C LYS A 149 -8.01 -16.74 14.31
N LEU A 150 -8.37 -15.47 14.27
CA LEU A 150 -9.23 -14.88 15.30
C LEU A 150 -10.70 -15.16 14.94
N SER A 151 -11.38 -15.84 15.83
CA SER A 151 -12.81 -16.13 15.69
C SER A 151 -13.42 -16.08 17.08
N GLN A 152 -14.75 -16.13 17.15
CA GLN A 152 -15.42 -16.18 18.45
C GLN A 152 -14.92 -17.38 19.26
N ALA A 153 -14.79 -18.52 18.60
CA ALA A 153 -14.35 -19.73 19.29
C ALA A 153 -12.91 -19.62 19.79
N SER A 154 -11.99 -19.10 18.96
CA SER A 154 -10.59 -19.02 19.38
C SER A 154 -10.40 -17.96 20.45
N ALA A 155 -11.14 -16.85 20.35
CA ALA A 155 -11.05 -15.80 21.35
C ALA A 155 -11.60 -16.29 22.70
N LEU A 156 -12.73 -16.99 22.68
CA LEU A 156 -13.31 -17.50 23.91
C LEU A 156 -12.40 -18.55 24.54
N ALA A 157 -11.82 -19.42 23.73
CA ALA A 157 -10.88 -20.43 24.24
C ALA A 157 -9.66 -19.77 24.91
N TRP A 158 -9.16 -18.69 24.31
CA TRP A 158 -8.04 -17.96 24.88
C TRP A 158 -8.42 -17.36 26.23
N ILE A 159 -9.59 -16.73 26.31
CA ILE A 159 -10.06 -16.13 27.55
C ILE A 159 -10.25 -17.21 28.62
N GLU A 160 -10.86 -18.32 28.26
CA GLU A 160 -11.09 -19.41 29.21
C GLU A 160 -9.81 -20.08 29.68
N ASN A 161 -8.76 -19.95 28.91
CA ASN A 161 -7.46 -20.54 29.25
C ASN A 161 -6.56 -19.53 29.96
N ASP A 162 -7.18 -18.55 30.61
CA ASP A 162 -6.49 -17.51 31.38
C ASP A 162 -5.50 -16.73 30.53
N PHE A 163 -5.84 -16.49 29.28
CA PHE A 163 -5.06 -15.66 28.36
C PHE A 163 -3.64 -16.20 28.12
N ARG A 164 -3.48 -17.50 28.21
CA ARG A 164 -2.19 -18.10 27.87
C ARG A 164 -2.05 -18.11 26.36
N ALA A 165 -0.81 -17.95 25.91
CA ALA A 165 -0.56 -17.89 24.48
C ALA A 165 -1.04 -19.18 23.81
N PRO A 166 -1.90 -19.10 22.80
CA PRO A 166 -2.36 -20.28 22.08
C PRO A 166 -1.20 -20.84 21.26
N ARG A 167 -1.27 -22.13 21.00
CA ARG A 167 -0.24 -22.81 20.22
C ARG A 167 -0.65 -23.03 18.80
#